data_e8748afe3c6265d862bacaa502de8cf6
#
_entry.id   e8748afe3c6265d862bacaa502de8cf6
#
_cell.length_a   1.000
_cell.length_b   1.000
_cell.length_c   1.000
_cell.angle_alpha   90.00
_cell.angle_beta   90.00
_cell.angle_gamma   90.00
#
_symmetry.space_group_name_H-M   'P 1'
#
loop_
_entity.id
_entity.type
_entity.pdbx_description
1 polymer ?
#
loop_
_entity_poly.entity_id
_entity_poly.type
_entity_poly.pdbx_seq_one_letter_code
_entity_poly.pdbx_strand_id
1 'polypeptide(L)'
;MQINILSGALGAEILNFKLNAITQNNFEELNSLLLEHKVIFFRDQNISSEELMSLGSLFGPVEEHAYVKGLNDFPQITRIVKAANEKNQWGEGWHSDVSYDVKPCKTIILRSIKIPPVGGDTVFSNMELAWETLDKDIKSIIENKNALHTSNGSKFFVEDFSEMESNGNIGEKYSNEHPIVRTHPETGNKILYVNPTYTKKIIGLPNKESDELLERIFRHQEKLDLSCRFKWTENAVAILDNRCTQHYAIADFYPGRGLGHERIMDRIAIVGDQPF
;
A
#
# COMPACT_ATOMS: atom_id res chain seq x y z
N MET A 1 -1.23 23.38 7.79
CA MET A 1 -2.49 22.57 7.64
C MET A 1 -3.03 22.17 9.00
N GLN A 2 -4.33 21.98 9.18
CA GLN A 2 -4.90 21.41 10.42
C GLN A 2 -4.86 19.87 10.34
N ILE A 3 -4.38 19.20 11.40
CA ILE A 3 -4.07 17.77 11.39
C ILE A 3 -4.81 17.08 12.52
N ASN A 4 -5.41 15.93 12.22
CA ASN A 4 -6.00 15.01 13.19
C ASN A 4 -5.23 13.69 13.15
N ILE A 5 -4.46 13.39 14.20
CA ILE A 5 -3.67 12.16 14.31
C ILE A 5 -4.61 10.98 14.57
N LEU A 6 -4.48 9.91 13.78
CA LEU A 6 -5.37 8.75 13.86
C LEU A 6 -4.88 7.68 14.84
N SER A 7 -3.58 7.49 14.96
CA SER A 7 -2.99 6.57 15.95
C SER A 7 -1.60 7.04 16.36
N GLY A 8 -1.07 6.49 17.44
CA GLY A 8 0.30 6.76 17.88
C GLY A 8 1.37 6.13 16.97
N ALA A 9 1.01 5.23 16.08
CA ALA A 9 1.95 4.54 15.21
C ALA A 9 2.15 5.23 13.86
N LEU A 10 1.05 5.66 13.22
CA LEU A 10 1.02 6.33 11.92
C LEU A 10 -0.38 6.87 11.63
N GLY A 11 -0.48 7.61 10.55
CA GLY A 11 -1.74 8.06 9.97
C GLY A 11 -2.21 9.41 10.52
N ALA A 12 -2.43 10.35 9.61
CA ALA A 12 -3.00 11.65 9.91
C ALA A 12 -4.08 12.04 8.89
N GLU A 13 -5.17 12.59 9.36
CA GLU A 13 -6.20 13.19 8.52
C GLU A 13 -5.95 14.68 8.41
N ILE A 14 -5.80 15.19 7.19
CA ILE A 14 -5.58 16.61 6.91
C ILE A 14 -6.93 17.26 6.69
N LEU A 15 -7.27 18.17 7.59
CA LEU A 15 -8.57 18.83 7.63
C LEU A 15 -8.53 20.15 6.86
N ASN A 16 -9.69 20.53 6.28
CA ASN A 16 -9.88 21.82 5.64
C ASN A 16 -8.88 22.13 4.51
N PHE A 17 -8.39 21.09 3.82
CA PHE A 17 -7.50 21.22 2.67
C PHE A 17 -8.10 20.54 1.43
N LYS A 18 -7.95 21.17 0.27
CA LYS A 18 -8.41 20.64 -1.01
C LYS A 18 -7.22 20.30 -1.89
N LEU A 19 -7.15 19.03 -2.32
CA LEU A 19 -6.03 18.52 -3.11
C LEU A 19 -5.92 19.16 -4.51
N ASN A 20 -7.04 19.62 -5.09
CA ASN A 20 -6.99 20.36 -6.35
C ASN A 20 -6.41 21.78 -6.22
N ALA A 21 -6.22 22.27 -5.00
CA ALA A 21 -5.51 23.53 -4.73
C ALA A 21 -4.02 23.33 -4.44
N ILE A 22 -3.50 22.09 -4.56
CA ILE A 22 -2.08 21.82 -4.35
C ILE A 22 -1.25 22.41 -5.49
N THR A 23 -0.14 23.00 -5.11
CA THR A 23 0.85 23.61 -6.02
C THR A 23 2.25 23.15 -5.61
N GLN A 24 3.24 23.39 -6.44
CA GLN A 24 4.63 23.14 -6.10
C GLN A 24 5.06 23.84 -4.79
N ASN A 25 4.49 25.00 -4.50
CA ASN A 25 4.86 25.79 -3.30
C ASN A 25 4.41 25.19 -1.97
N ASN A 26 3.30 24.43 -1.96
CA ASN A 26 2.79 23.79 -0.75
C ASN A 26 2.99 22.25 -0.76
N PHE A 27 3.59 21.73 -1.82
CA PHE A 27 3.91 20.30 -1.93
C PHE A 27 4.93 19.85 -0.88
N GLU A 28 5.93 20.67 -0.58
CA GLU A 28 6.96 20.33 0.42
C GLU A 28 6.36 20.11 1.82
N GLU A 29 5.36 20.95 2.21
CA GLU A 29 4.63 20.75 3.47
C GLU A 29 3.86 19.43 3.45
N LEU A 30 3.19 19.12 2.33
CA LEU A 30 2.45 17.86 2.15
C LEU A 30 3.38 16.65 2.22
N ASN A 31 4.53 16.70 1.54
CA ASN A 31 5.51 15.62 1.55
C ASN A 31 6.11 15.43 2.95
N SER A 32 6.38 16.52 3.67
CA SER A 32 6.86 16.46 5.05
C SER A 32 5.85 15.75 5.97
N LEU A 33 4.55 16.05 5.82
CA LEU A 33 3.48 15.36 6.56
C LEU A 33 3.40 13.87 6.18
N LEU A 34 3.58 13.53 4.90
CA LEU A 34 3.64 12.13 4.47
C LEU A 34 4.82 11.40 5.11
N LEU A 35 6.01 11.99 5.11
CA LEU A 35 7.21 11.40 5.71
C LEU A 35 7.08 11.25 7.24
N GLU A 36 6.42 12.19 7.91
CA GLU A 36 6.17 12.14 9.36
C GLU A 36 5.14 11.07 9.72
N HIS A 37 3.99 11.08 9.03
CA HIS A 37 2.83 10.25 9.40
C HIS A 37 2.71 8.95 8.60
N LYS A 38 3.55 8.72 7.57
CA LYS A 38 3.62 7.54 6.68
C LYS A 38 2.40 7.33 5.78
N VAL A 39 1.22 7.75 6.22
CA VAL A 39 -0.02 7.81 5.44
C VAL A 39 -0.84 9.01 5.88
N ILE A 40 -1.33 9.78 4.92
CA ILE A 40 -2.17 10.95 5.14
C ILE A 40 -3.49 10.82 4.38
N PHE A 41 -4.56 11.31 4.98
CA PHE A 41 -5.91 11.15 4.49
C PHE A 41 -6.61 12.50 4.31
N PHE A 42 -7.46 12.56 3.30
CA PHE A 42 -8.27 13.74 2.97
C PHE A 42 -9.70 13.29 2.70
N ARG A 43 -10.69 13.94 3.31
CA ARG A 43 -12.10 13.69 3.01
C ARG A 43 -12.66 14.74 2.07
N ASP A 44 -13.78 14.41 1.43
CA ASP A 44 -14.56 15.32 0.57
C ASP A 44 -13.71 15.93 -0.57
N GLN A 45 -12.87 15.09 -1.20
CA GLN A 45 -12.02 15.45 -2.33
C GLN A 45 -12.69 15.08 -3.65
N ASN A 46 -13.48 16.00 -4.20
CA ASN A 46 -14.07 15.78 -5.52
C ASN A 46 -13.06 16.17 -6.62
N ILE A 47 -12.04 15.34 -6.82
CA ILE A 47 -10.99 15.53 -7.83
C ILE A 47 -11.28 14.67 -9.06
N SER A 48 -10.95 15.19 -10.25
CA SER A 48 -11.06 14.46 -11.52
C SER A 48 -9.89 13.47 -11.70
N SER A 49 -9.92 12.69 -12.78
CA SER A 49 -8.78 11.81 -13.12
C SER A 49 -7.56 12.63 -13.53
N GLU A 50 -7.73 13.76 -14.23
CA GLU A 50 -6.67 14.70 -14.57
C GLU A 50 -6.03 15.30 -13.30
N GLU A 51 -6.86 15.70 -12.34
CA GLU A 51 -6.38 16.24 -11.06
C GLU A 51 -5.65 15.19 -10.24
N LEU A 52 -6.11 13.92 -10.26
CA LEU A 52 -5.44 12.80 -9.62
C LEU A 52 -4.05 12.55 -10.25
N MET A 53 -3.97 12.56 -11.58
CA MET A 53 -2.70 12.43 -12.30
C MET A 53 -1.75 13.61 -12.03
N SER A 54 -2.29 14.82 -11.99
CA SER A 54 -1.52 16.03 -11.65
C SER A 54 -0.96 15.96 -10.22
N LEU A 55 -1.75 15.52 -9.26
CA LEU A 55 -1.32 15.28 -7.88
C LEU A 55 -0.19 14.23 -7.83
N GLY A 56 -0.36 13.11 -8.51
CA GLY A 56 0.65 12.05 -8.57
C GLY A 56 1.98 12.55 -9.15
N SER A 57 1.92 13.36 -10.20
CA SER A 57 3.09 13.92 -10.88
C SER A 57 3.96 14.82 -9.99
N LEU A 58 3.41 15.41 -8.93
CA LEU A 58 4.20 16.16 -7.94
C LEU A 58 5.15 15.26 -7.15
N PHE A 59 4.76 14.01 -6.93
CA PHE A 59 5.62 13.02 -6.27
C PHE A 59 6.64 12.38 -7.22
N GLY A 60 6.41 12.39 -8.53
CA GLY A 60 7.29 11.82 -9.55
C GLY A 60 6.53 11.15 -10.70
N PRO A 61 7.23 10.38 -11.55
CA PRO A 61 6.60 9.67 -12.65
C PRO A 61 5.56 8.67 -12.14
N VAL A 62 4.35 8.71 -12.73
CA VAL A 62 3.26 7.77 -12.45
C VAL A 62 3.38 6.59 -13.41
N GLU A 63 3.29 5.36 -12.89
CA GLU A 63 3.43 4.13 -13.67
C GLU A 63 2.11 3.38 -13.85
N GLU A 64 2.03 2.58 -14.91
CA GLU A 64 0.94 1.65 -15.14
C GLU A 64 1.11 0.41 -14.25
N HIS A 65 0.00 -0.21 -13.88
CA HIS A 65 0.05 -1.44 -13.09
C HIS A 65 0.52 -2.62 -13.95
N ALA A 66 1.40 -3.48 -13.40
CA ALA A 66 1.99 -4.59 -14.12
C ALA A 66 0.96 -5.59 -14.71
N TYR A 67 -0.18 -5.78 -14.05
CA TYR A 67 -1.16 -6.81 -14.41
C TYR A 67 -2.57 -6.28 -14.71
N VAL A 68 -2.96 -5.18 -14.09
CA VAL A 68 -4.31 -4.62 -14.19
C VAL A 68 -4.34 -3.55 -15.25
N LYS A 69 -5.28 -3.64 -16.18
CA LYS A 69 -5.53 -2.60 -17.17
C LYS A 69 -6.08 -1.35 -16.49
N GLY A 70 -5.47 -0.23 -16.77
CA GLY A 70 -5.94 1.07 -16.30
C GLY A 70 -7.12 1.61 -17.10
N LEU A 71 -7.59 2.80 -16.75
CA LEU A 71 -8.67 3.48 -17.46
C LEU A 71 -8.23 3.79 -18.90
N ASN A 72 -9.17 3.76 -19.85
CA ASN A 72 -8.86 3.97 -21.27
C ASN A 72 -8.15 5.31 -21.54
N ASP A 73 -8.61 6.40 -20.93
CA ASP A 73 -8.03 7.73 -21.11
C ASP A 73 -6.85 8.02 -20.16
N PHE A 74 -6.69 7.20 -19.11
CA PHE A 74 -5.65 7.32 -18.09
C PHE A 74 -5.12 5.94 -17.70
N PRO A 75 -4.29 5.31 -18.53
CA PRO A 75 -3.84 3.92 -18.30
C PRO A 75 -3.02 3.74 -17.00
N GLN A 76 -2.48 4.81 -16.42
CA GLN A 76 -1.82 4.78 -15.12
C GLN A 76 -2.79 4.71 -13.93
N ILE A 77 -4.08 5.04 -14.15
CA ILE A 77 -5.09 4.92 -13.09
C ILE A 77 -5.66 3.51 -13.12
N THR A 78 -5.30 2.72 -12.14
CA THR A 78 -5.87 1.38 -11.92
C THR A 78 -7.18 1.52 -11.16
N ARG A 79 -8.30 1.13 -11.78
CA ARG A 79 -9.59 1.05 -11.09
C ARG A 79 -9.76 -0.32 -10.46
N ILE A 80 -9.88 -0.33 -9.15
CA ILE A 80 -10.11 -1.53 -8.33
C ILE A 80 -11.60 -1.59 -8.04
N VAL A 81 -12.25 -2.64 -8.55
CA VAL A 81 -13.69 -2.86 -8.38
C VAL A 81 -13.91 -4.15 -7.59
N LYS A 82 -14.67 -4.06 -6.53
CA LYS A 82 -15.33 -5.18 -5.87
C LYS A 82 -16.81 -5.12 -6.25
N ALA A 83 -17.28 -6.06 -7.06
CA ALA A 83 -18.67 -6.11 -7.48
C ALA A 83 -19.62 -6.41 -6.31
N ALA A 84 -20.91 -6.10 -6.49
CA ALA A 84 -21.89 -6.19 -5.39
C ALA A 84 -22.01 -7.58 -4.75
N ASN A 85 -21.85 -8.64 -5.55
CA ASN A 85 -21.94 -10.03 -5.13
C ASN A 85 -20.62 -10.67 -4.69
N GLU A 86 -19.49 -9.98 -4.86
CA GLU A 86 -18.19 -10.50 -4.45
C GLU A 86 -17.98 -10.36 -2.95
N LYS A 87 -17.32 -11.35 -2.36
CA LYS A 87 -16.97 -11.40 -0.93
C LYS A 87 -15.50 -11.04 -0.69
N ASN A 88 -14.66 -11.28 -1.70
CA ASN A 88 -13.23 -10.99 -1.65
C ASN A 88 -12.97 -9.56 -2.14
N GLN A 89 -11.84 -9.02 -1.78
CA GLN A 89 -11.41 -7.69 -2.18
C GLN A 89 -9.97 -7.73 -2.67
N TRP A 90 -9.69 -7.00 -3.76
CA TRP A 90 -8.32 -6.78 -4.20
C TRP A 90 -7.52 -6.08 -3.09
N GLY A 91 -6.34 -6.62 -2.78
CA GLY A 91 -5.51 -6.10 -1.70
C GLY A 91 -5.84 -6.69 -0.31
N GLU A 92 -6.63 -7.77 -0.25
CA GLU A 92 -6.83 -8.53 0.98
C GLU A 92 -5.55 -9.28 1.36
N GLY A 93 -4.98 -8.96 2.51
CA GLY A 93 -3.70 -9.45 3.00
C GLY A 93 -2.66 -8.34 3.15
N TRP A 94 -1.78 -8.47 4.13
CA TRP A 94 -0.73 -7.49 4.37
C TRP A 94 0.30 -7.46 3.26
N HIS A 95 0.52 -6.29 2.67
CA HIS A 95 1.50 -6.08 1.61
C HIS A 95 1.98 -4.63 1.53
N SER A 96 3.17 -4.47 0.96
CA SER A 96 3.60 -3.24 0.30
C SER A 96 3.48 -3.48 -1.20
N ASP A 97 2.87 -2.57 -1.92
CA ASP A 97 2.58 -2.72 -3.34
C ASP A 97 3.83 -2.99 -4.17
N VAL A 98 3.69 -3.94 -5.08
CA VAL A 98 4.70 -4.33 -6.09
C VAL A 98 6.11 -4.54 -5.54
N SER A 99 6.23 -4.98 -4.28
CA SER A 99 7.55 -5.21 -3.65
C SER A 99 8.40 -6.29 -4.34
N TYR A 100 7.86 -6.96 -5.33
CA TYR A 100 8.55 -7.91 -6.20
C TYR A 100 9.31 -7.27 -7.37
N ASP A 101 9.12 -5.97 -7.62
CA ASP A 101 9.82 -5.25 -8.68
C ASP A 101 11.23 -4.84 -8.27
N VAL A 102 12.10 -4.62 -9.25
CA VAL A 102 13.47 -4.10 -9.02
C VAL A 102 13.42 -2.73 -8.33
N LYS A 103 12.47 -1.90 -8.73
CA LYS A 103 12.21 -0.57 -8.17
C LYS A 103 10.75 -0.46 -7.76
N PRO A 104 10.37 -0.99 -6.60
CA PRO A 104 9.00 -0.90 -6.12
C PRO A 104 8.54 0.55 -6.00
N CYS A 105 7.26 0.79 -6.26
CA CYS A 105 6.70 2.14 -6.18
C CYS A 105 6.92 2.77 -4.79
N LYS A 106 7.23 4.07 -4.78
CA LYS A 106 7.52 4.79 -3.52
C LYS A 106 6.27 5.33 -2.84
N THR A 107 5.30 5.78 -3.61
CA THR A 107 4.07 6.41 -3.11
C THR A 107 2.88 5.85 -3.85
N ILE A 108 1.82 5.56 -3.12
CA ILE A 108 0.52 5.18 -3.67
C ILE A 108 -0.49 6.26 -3.32
N ILE A 109 -1.33 6.61 -4.26
CA ILE A 109 -2.50 7.47 -4.01
C ILE A 109 -3.75 6.65 -4.31
N LEU A 110 -4.61 6.53 -3.32
CA LEU A 110 -5.91 5.86 -3.42
C LEU A 110 -7.01 6.91 -3.35
N ARG A 111 -7.95 6.87 -4.29
CA ARG A 111 -9.16 7.68 -4.29
C ARG A 111 -10.39 6.78 -4.24
N SER A 112 -11.28 7.01 -3.28
CA SER A 112 -12.54 6.29 -3.21
C SER A 112 -13.58 6.92 -4.13
N ILE A 113 -14.25 6.08 -4.92
CA ILE A 113 -15.33 6.49 -5.84
C ILE A 113 -16.68 6.04 -5.27
N LYS A 114 -16.79 4.77 -4.87
CA LYS A 114 -18.00 4.18 -4.31
C LYS A 114 -17.63 3.29 -3.13
N ILE A 115 -18.27 3.51 -2.01
CA ILE A 115 -17.97 2.83 -0.76
C ILE A 115 -19.24 2.20 -0.21
N PRO A 116 -19.20 0.94 0.27
CA PRO A 116 -20.34 0.33 0.93
C PRO A 116 -20.67 1.09 2.24
N PRO A 117 -21.92 1.06 2.70
CA PRO A 117 -22.32 1.78 3.92
C PRO A 117 -21.60 1.27 5.17
N VAL A 118 -21.14 0.02 5.15
CA VAL A 118 -20.39 -0.63 6.25
C VAL A 118 -19.34 -1.56 5.65
N GLY A 119 -18.15 -1.57 6.24
CA GLY A 119 -17.05 -2.43 5.83
C GLY A 119 -16.19 -1.85 4.71
N GLY A 120 -15.20 -2.62 4.26
CA GLY A 120 -14.26 -2.22 3.21
C GLY A 120 -13.22 -1.20 3.65
N ASP A 121 -12.95 -1.10 4.95
CA ASP A 121 -11.90 -0.25 5.49
C ASP A 121 -10.50 -0.73 5.06
N THR A 122 -9.50 0.10 5.24
CA THR A 122 -8.10 -0.28 5.05
C THR A 122 -7.33 -0.08 6.35
N VAL A 123 -6.51 -1.07 6.70
CA VAL A 123 -5.54 -0.97 7.81
C VAL A 123 -4.16 -0.73 7.23
N PHE A 124 -3.39 0.14 7.86
CA PHE A 124 -2.01 0.47 7.52
C PHE A 124 -1.11 0.14 8.70
N SER A 125 0.11 -0.35 8.46
CA SER A 125 1.09 -0.68 9.49
C SER A 125 2.42 0.02 9.23
N ASN A 126 3.07 0.51 10.29
CA ASN A 126 4.32 1.27 10.25
C ASN A 126 5.53 0.34 10.31
N MET A 127 6.26 0.23 9.23
CA MET A 127 7.41 -0.67 9.12
C MET A 127 8.71 -0.09 9.69
N GLU A 128 8.80 1.21 9.93
CA GLU A 128 9.89 1.81 10.72
C GLU A 128 9.73 1.40 12.20
N LEU A 129 8.53 1.63 12.76
CA LEU A 129 8.22 1.25 14.14
C LEU A 129 8.27 -0.29 14.33
N ALA A 130 7.88 -1.06 13.31
CA ALA A 130 8.04 -2.51 13.31
C ALA A 130 9.51 -2.92 13.44
N TRP A 131 10.42 -2.25 12.72
CA TRP A 131 11.85 -2.44 12.90
C TRP A 131 12.30 -2.04 14.29
N GLU A 132 11.93 -0.85 14.78
CA GLU A 132 12.37 -0.34 16.08
C GLU A 132 12.00 -1.28 17.23
N THR A 133 10.80 -1.86 17.17
CA THR A 133 10.24 -2.71 18.24
C THR A 133 10.45 -4.21 18.05
N LEU A 134 11.12 -4.63 16.96
CA LEU A 134 11.43 -6.03 16.71
C LEU A 134 12.45 -6.58 17.73
N ASP A 135 12.29 -7.85 18.11
CA ASP A 135 13.19 -8.55 19.04
C ASP A 135 14.66 -8.47 18.57
N LYS A 136 15.57 -8.19 19.49
CA LYS A 136 17.00 -8.03 19.20
C LYS A 136 17.62 -9.28 18.57
N ASP A 137 17.19 -10.48 18.99
CA ASP A 137 17.67 -11.75 18.43
C ASP A 137 17.30 -11.86 16.94
N ILE A 138 16.07 -11.49 16.59
CA ILE A 138 15.64 -11.48 15.18
C ILE A 138 16.45 -10.45 14.40
N LYS A 139 16.59 -9.22 14.92
CA LYS A 139 17.38 -8.16 14.28
C LYS A 139 18.79 -8.62 13.93
N SER A 140 19.48 -9.25 14.88
CA SER A 140 20.87 -9.72 14.69
C SER A 140 21.01 -10.75 13.54
N ILE A 141 19.95 -11.52 13.27
CA ILE A 141 19.95 -12.51 12.20
C ILE A 141 19.69 -11.88 10.84
N ILE A 142 18.79 -10.88 10.75
CA ILE A 142 18.25 -10.39 9.47
C ILE A 142 18.86 -9.10 8.95
N GLU A 143 19.55 -8.31 9.80
CA GLU A 143 19.98 -6.94 9.48
C GLU A 143 20.80 -6.82 8.17
N ASN A 144 21.56 -7.85 7.82
CA ASN A 144 22.38 -7.88 6.62
C ASN A 144 21.96 -8.98 5.62
N LYS A 145 20.69 -9.39 5.65
CA LYS A 145 20.15 -10.41 4.75
C LYS A 145 19.17 -9.81 3.75
N ASN A 146 19.10 -10.48 2.61
CA ASN A 146 18.08 -10.23 1.60
C ASN A 146 16.94 -11.23 1.74
N ALA A 147 15.78 -10.85 1.27
CA ALA A 147 14.63 -11.73 1.08
C ALA A 147 14.20 -11.73 -0.39
N LEU A 148 13.70 -12.87 -0.84
CA LEU A 148 13.11 -13.04 -2.16
C LEU A 148 11.66 -12.57 -2.12
N HIS A 149 11.33 -11.58 -2.94
CA HIS A 149 9.96 -11.12 -3.19
C HIS A 149 9.52 -11.60 -4.58
N THR A 150 8.31 -12.10 -4.70
CA THR A 150 7.78 -12.57 -5.98
C THR A 150 6.27 -12.37 -6.09
N SER A 151 5.80 -12.07 -7.29
CA SER A 151 4.37 -12.09 -7.65
C SER A 151 3.83 -13.52 -7.80
N ASN A 152 4.70 -14.53 -7.89
CA ASN A 152 4.30 -15.92 -8.04
C ASN A 152 3.63 -16.44 -6.76
N GLY A 153 2.40 -16.95 -6.90
CA GLY A 153 1.59 -17.41 -5.77
C GLY A 153 0.98 -16.27 -4.94
N SER A 154 0.93 -15.06 -5.50
CA SER A 154 0.04 -14.00 -5.01
C SER A 154 -1.41 -14.51 -5.00
N LYS A 155 -2.19 -14.08 -4.02
CA LYS A 155 -3.64 -14.36 -3.95
C LYS A 155 -4.47 -13.42 -4.82
N PHE A 156 -3.84 -12.48 -5.50
CA PHE A 156 -4.52 -11.45 -6.29
C PHE A 156 -4.38 -11.79 -7.78
N PHE A 157 -5.38 -12.43 -8.33
CA PHE A 157 -5.52 -12.66 -9.76
C PHE A 157 -6.64 -11.77 -10.28
N VAL A 158 -6.37 -11.02 -11.36
CA VAL A 158 -7.35 -10.10 -11.95
C VAL A 158 -8.61 -10.88 -12.39
N GLU A 159 -8.44 -12.12 -12.81
CA GLU A 159 -9.49 -13.03 -13.27
C GLU A 159 -10.49 -13.41 -12.16
N ASP A 160 -10.13 -13.24 -10.91
CA ASP A 160 -11.02 -13.50 -9.75
C ASP A 160 -12.02 -12.35 -9.52
N PHE A 161 -11.89 -11.24 -10.27
CA PHE A 161 -12.73 -10.03 -10.12
C PHE A 161 -13.46 -9.74 -11.43
N SER A 162 -14.79 -9.86 -11.41
CA SER A 162 -15.64 -9.83 -12.60
C SER A 162 -15.64 -8.50 -13.36
N GLU A 163 -15.27 -7.40 -12.70
CA GLU A 163 -15.28 -6.04 -13.26
C GLU A 163 -13.88 -5.44 -13.39
N MET A 164 -12.83 -6.27 -13.29
CA MET A 164 -11.45 -5.86 -13.53
C MET A 164 -10.92 -6.53 -14.81
N GLU A 165 -10.12 -5.79 -15.57
CA GLU A 165 -9.50 -6.30 -16.80
C GLU A 165 -7.99 -6.45 -16.62
N SER A 166 -7.44 -7.55 -17.17
CA SER A 166 -5.99 -7.72 -17.30
C SER A 166 -5.43 -6.84 -18.41
N ASN A 167 -4.19 -6.34 -18.23
CA ASN A 167 -3.45 -5.68 -19.30
C ASN A 167 -2.76 -6.66 -20.30
N GLY A 168 -2.98 -7.97 -20.14
CA GLY A 168 -2.42 -9.01 -20.99
C GLY A 168 -1.11 -9.63 -20.49
N ASN A 169 -0.51 -9.13 -19.43
CA ASN A 169 0.71 -9.69 -18.81
C ASN A 169 0.42 -10.88 -17.90
N ILE A 170 -0.65 -11.62 -18.17
CA ILE A 170 -1.04 -12.80 -17.39
C ILE A 170 0.07 -13.86 -17.53
N GLY A 171 0.56 -14.31 -16.37
CA GLY A 171 1.60 -15.34 -16.30
C GLY A 171 3.03 -14.82 -16.29
N GLU A 172 3.29 -13.55 -16.52
CA GLU A 172 4.58 -12.97 -16.21
C GLU A 172 4.84 -13.02 -14.71
N LYS A 173 6.04 -13.43 -14.35
CA LYS A 173 6.44 -13.58 -12.94
C LYS A 173 7.58 -12.65 -12.64
N TYR A 174 7.33 -11.68 -11.80
CA TYR A 174 8.35 -10.78 -11.30
C TYR A 174 8.91 -11.35 -10.00
N SER A 175 10.21 -11.30 -9.85
CA SER A 175 10.89 -11.85 -8.68
C SER A 175 12.23 -11.15 -8.49
N ASN A 176 12.41 -10.52 -7.34
CA ASN A 176 13.64 -9.80 -7.00
C ASN A 176 14.03 -10.02 -5.54
N GLU A 177 15.32 -9.89 -5.28
CA GLU A 177 15.87 -9.91 -3.93
C GLU A 177 16.05 -8.48 -3.43
N HIS A 178 15.56 -8.22 -2.21
CA HIS A 178 15.70 -6.94 -1.53
C HIS A 178 16.26 -7.12 -0.12
N PRO A 179 16.95 -6.13 0.45
CA PRO A 179 17.33 -6.17 1.85
C PRO A 179 16.10 -6.28 2.73
N ILE A 180 16.14 -7.16 3.74
CA ILE A 180 15.07 -7.30 4.74
C ILE A 180 14.94 -6.01 5.55
N VAL A 181 16.05 -5.33 5.77
CA VAL A 181 16.12 -4.04 6.43
C VAL A 181 16.66 -3.02 5.44
N ARG A 182 15.76 -2.28 4.81
CA ARG A 182 16.14 -1.19 3.89
C ARG A 182 16.31 0.13 4.62
N THR A 183 17.06 1.05 4.02
CA THR A 183 17.12 2.45 4.46
C THR A 183 16.09 3.28 3.69
N HIS A 184 15.35 4.14 4.39
CA HIS A 184 14.47 5.10 3.74
C HIS A 184 15.28 6.21 3.07
N PRO A 185 15.14 6.46 1.75
CA PRO A 185 16.04 7.35 1.03
C PRO A 185 15.93 8.83 1.42
N GLU A 186 14.80 9.26 1.98
CA GLU A 186 14.55 10.66 2.37
C GLU A 186 14.74 10.90 3.88
N THR A 187 14.40 9.93 4.74
CA THR A 187 14.50 10.10 6.20
C THR A 187 15.76 9.49 6.80
N GLY A 188 16.40 8.52 6.10
CA GLY A 188 17.53 7.75 6.61
C GLY A 188 17.14 6.66 7.62
N ASN A 189 15.87 6.51 7.96
CA ASN A 189 15.40 5.53 8.93
C ASN A 189 15.50 4.11 8.38
N LYS A 190 15.72 3.14 9.26
CA LYS A 190 15.66 1.71 8.92
C LYS A 190 14.21 1.22 8.90
N ILE A 191 13.89 0.40 7.91
CA ILE A 191 12.56 -0.12 7.63
C ILE A 191 12.62 -1.62 7.55
N LEU A 192 11.69 -2.31 8.17
CA LEU A 192 11.49 -3.75 8.01
C LEU A 192 10.74 -4.01 6.70
N TYR A 193 11.49 -4.44 5.65
CA TYR A 193 10.97 -4.50 4.27
C TYR A 193 10.72 -5.93 3.81
N VAL A 194 9.77 -6.60 4.45
CA VAL A 194 9.22 -7.91 4.06
C VAL A 194 7.71 -7.90 4.30
N ASN A 195 6.94 -8.69 3.56
CA ASN A 195 5.50 -8.79 3.74
C ASN A 195 4.97 -10.21 3.43
N PRO A 196 3.85 -10.64 4.05
CA PRO A 196 3.33 -11.99 3.88
C PRO A 196 2.89 -12.33 2.45
N THR A 197 2.47 -11.32 1.69
CA THR A 197 1.93 -11.54 0.34
C THR A 197 3.02 -11.89 -0.66
N TYR A 198 4.11 -11.15 -0.69
CA TYR A 198 5.13 -11.27 -1.74
C TYR A 198 6.45 -11.87 -1.26
N THR A 199 6.80 -11.79 0.03
CA THR A 199 8.06 -12.33 0.52
C THR A 199 7.96 -13.85 0.74
N LYS A 200 8.87 -14.60 0.12
CA LYS A 200 8.81 -16.08 0.14
C LYS A 200 9.96 -16.75 0.83
N LYS A 201 11.13 -16.07 0.93
CA LYS A 201 12.33 -16.72 1.50
C LYS A 201 13.34 -15.68 1.96
N ILE A 202 14.03 -15.97 3.06
CA ILE A 202 15.26 -15.27 3.47
C ILE A 202 16.45 -15.95 2.79
N ILE A 203 17.22 -15.17 2.05
CA ILE A 203 18.38 -15.68 1.30
C ILE A 203 19.48 -16.12 2.27
N GLY A 204 20.06 -17.28 1.98
CA GLY A 204 21.16 -17.86 2.78
C GLY A 204 20.71 -18.63 4.04
N LEU A 205 19.39 -18.77 4.26
CA LEU A 205 18.89 -19.66 5.32
C LEU A 205 18.27 -20.96 4.73
N PRO A 206 18.33 -22.09 5.46
CA PRO A 206 17.54 -23.26 5.15
C PRO A 206 16.04 -22.92 5.12
N ASN A 207 15.26 -23.58 4.25
CA ASN A 207 13.85 -23.23 4.04
C ASN A 207 13.06 -23.22 5.35
N LYS A 208 13.21 -24.24 6.19
CA LYS A 208 12.50 -24.32 7.47
C LYS A 208 12.81 -23.14 8.40
N GLU A 209 14.09 -22.79 8.54
CA GLU A 209 14.51 -21.65 9.37
C GLU A 209 13.98 -20.32 8.80
N SER A 210 14.05 -20.18 7.47
CA SER A 210 13.50 -19.00 6.77
C SER A 210 12.00 -18.85 7.03
N ASP A 211 11.23 -19.94 6.90
CA ASP A 211 9.78 -19.92 7.07
C ASP A 211 9.41 -19.59 8.52
N GLU A 212 10.05 -20.24 9.51
CA GLU A 212 9.82 -19.98 10.94
C GLU A 212 10.16 -18.50 11.31
N LEU A 213 11.24 -17.97 10.76
CA LEU A 213 11.66 -16.59 11.03
C LEU A 213 10.74 -15.58 10.36
N LEU A 214 10.36 -15.79 9.10
CA LEU A 214 9.39 -14.95 8.40
C LEU A 214 8.04 -14.94 9.12
N GLU A 215 7.55 -16.08 9.59
CA GLU A 215 6.30 -16.14 10.34
C GLU A 215 6.35 -15.29 11.63
N ARG A 216 7.46 -15.34 12.37
CA ARG A 216 7.65 -14.50 13.57
C ARG A 216 7.67 -13.02 13.21
N ILE A 217 8.35 -12.65 12.11
CA ILE A 217 8.42 -11.26 11.62
C ILE A 217 7.03 -10.79 11.19
N PHE A 218 6.29 -11.59 10.42
CA PHE A 218 4.94 -11.22 9.95
C PHE A 218 3.97 -11.02 11.11
N ARG A 219 3.96 -11.93 12.10
CA ARG A 219 3.15 -11.75 13.32
C ARG A 219 3.50 -10.47 14.09
N HIS A 220 4.76 -10.05 14.05
CA HIS A 220 5.17 -8.80 14.67
C HIS A 220 4.65 -7.59 13.90
N GLN A 221 4.75 -7.59 12.56
CA GLN A 221 4.30 -6.50 11.69
C GLN A 221 2.78 -6.28 11.72
N GLU A 222 2.02 -7.33 12.03
CA GLU A 222 0.56 -7.33 12.07
C GLU A 222 -0.02 -6.88 13.42
N LYS A 223 0.81 -6.50 14.38
CA LYS A 223 0.34 -6.03 15.68
C LYS A 223 -0.48 -4.75 15.54
N LEU A 224 -1.57 -4.69 16.28
CA LEU A 224 -2.46 -3.53 16.28
C LEU A 224 -1.75 -2.25 16.76
N ASP A 225 -0.78 -2.38 17.66
CA ASP A 225 0.02 -1.27 18.19
C ASP A 225 0.86 -0.56 17.12
N LEU A 226 1.10 -1.23 15.99
CA LEU A 226 1.85 -0.69 14.84
C LEU A 226 0.95 -0.10 13.76
N SER A 227 -0.37 -0.09 13.95
CA SER A 227 -1.33 0.15 12.88
C SER A 227 -2.28 1.32 13.13
N CYS A 228 -2.87 1.77 12.03
CA CYS A 228 -4.09 2.57 12.04
C CYS A 228 -5.12 1.98 11.06
N ARG A 229 -6.40 2.15 11.36
CA ARG A 229 -7.52 1.75 10.50
C ARG A 229 -8.22 2.99 9.97
N PHE A 230 -8.40 3.06 8.66
CA PHE A 230 -9.13 4.14 8.01
C PHE A 230 -10.46 3.65 7.47
N LYS A 231 -11.53 4.25 7.96
CA LYS A 231 -12.87 4.06 7.43
C LYS A 231 -13.09 5.00 6.26
N TRP A 232 -13.28 4.43 5.07
CA TRP A 232 -13.51 5.19 3.85
C TRP A 232 -14.86 5.91 3.84
N THR A 233 -14.88 7.07 3.22
CA THR A 233 -16.07 7.77 2.73
C THR A 233 -15.93 7.97 1.23
N GLU A 234 -16.99 8.20 0.50
CA GLU A 234 -16.88 8.58 -0.91
C GLU A 234 -16.07 9.88 -1.06
N ASN A 235 -15.30 9.99 -2.14
CA ASN A 235 -14.39 11.10 -2.40
C ASN A 235 -13.31 11.30 -1.32
N ALA A 236 -12.95 10.26 -0.57
CA ALA A 236 -11.76 10.32 0.26
C ALA A 236 -10.51 9.97 -0.56
N VAL A 237 -9.38 10.56 -0.19
CA VAL A 237 -8.07 10.28 -0.77
C VAL A 237 -7.11 9.88 0.34
N ALA A 238 -6.33 8.82 0.12
CA ALA A 238 -5.18 8.47 0.95
C ALA A 238 -3.91 8.57 0.11
N ILE A 239 -2.87 9.15 0.70
CA ILE A 239 -1.52 9.16 0.15
C ILE A 239 -0.64 8.42 1.14
N LEU A 240 0.00 7.32 0.71
CA LEU A 240 0.85 6.50 1.57
C LEU A 240 2.26 6.37 1.03
N ASP A 241 3.23 6.36 1.93
CA ASP A 241 4.60 6.02 1.62
C ASP A 241 4.73 4.49 1.63
N ASN A 242 4.74 3.91 0.43
CA ASN A 242 4.78 2.46 0.23
C ASN A 242 6.13 1.83 0.63
N ARG A 243 7.17 2.65 0.80
CA ARG A 243 8.52 2.19 1.20
C ARG A 243 8.57 1.76 2.67
N CYS A 244 7.74 2.40 3.51
CA CYS A 244 7.75 2.21 4.97
C CYS A 244 6.39 1.84 5.56
N THR A 245 5.41 1.48 4.72
CA THR A 245 4.11 0.99 5.18
C THR A 245 3.75 -0.34 4.53
N GLN A 246 2.96 -1.12 5.24
CA GLN A 246 2.14 -2.18 4.67
C GLN A 246 0.67 -1.80 4.83
N HIS A 247 -0.17 -2.34 3.98
CA HIS A 247 -1.60 -2.15 4.10
C HIS A 247 -2.39 -3.43 3.82
N TYR A 248 -3.62 -3.43 4.29
CA TYR A 248 -4.56 -4.54 4.21
C TYR A 248 -5.96 -3.99 3.92
N ALA A 249 -6.53 -4.33 2.78
CA ALA A 249 -7.92 -4.01 2.46
C ALA A 249 -8.85 -5.04 3.11
N ILE A 250 -9.68 -4.62 4.07
CA ILE A 250 -10.51 -5.52 4.86
C ILE A 250 -11.72 -5.98 4.04
N ALA A 251 -11.86 -7.30 3.87
CA ALA A 251 -12.97 -7.92 3.15
C ALA A 251 -14.09 -8.35 4.11
N ASP A 252 -14.62 -7.41 4.90
CA ASP A 252 -15.70 -7.65 5.88
C ASP A 252 -17.11 -7.47 5.28
N PHE A 253 -17.32 -8.02 4.09
CA PHE A 253 -18.57 -7.93 3.34
C PHE A 253 -19.50 -9.10 3.71
N TYR A 254 -20.42 -8.85 4.63
CA TYR A 254 -21.42 -9.82 5.09
C TYR A 254 -22.82 -9.42 4.64
N PRO A 255 -23.79 -10.36 4.57
CA PRO A 255 -25.19 -10.05 4.24
C PRO A 255 -25.75 -8.93 5.12
N GLY A 256 -26.28 -7.87 4.49
CA GLY A 256 -26.77 -6.67 5.15
C GLY A 256 -25.69 -5.74 5.71
N ARG A 257 -24.40 -6.06 5.46
CA ARG A 257 -23.25 -5.27 5.94
C ARG A 257 -22.16 -5.17 4.87
N GLY A 258 -22.44 -4.53 3.74
CA GLY A 258 -21.49 -4.36 2.65
C GLY A 258 -21.63 -5.38 1.52
N LEU A 259 -22.02 -6.64 1.76
CA LEU A 259 -22.40 -7.56 0.69
C LEU A 259 -23.70 -7.04 0.03
N GLY A 260 -23.73 -7.02 -1.32
CA GLY A 260 -24.79 -6.38 -2.09
C GLY A 260 -24.45 -4.93 -2.48
N HIS A 261 -23.30 -4.42 -2.07
CA HIS A 261 -22.79 -3.10 -2.44
C HIS A 261 -21.45 -3.21 -3.18
N GLU A 262 -21.26 -2.35 -4.15
CA GLU A 262 -19.99 -2.21 -4.84
C GLU A 262 -19.00 -1.42 -3.99
N ARG A 263 -17.69 -1.70 -4.17
CA ARG A 263 -16.61 -0.85 -3.71
C ARG A 263 -15.70 -0.53 -4.88
N ILE A 264 -15.57 0.76 -5.18
CA ILE A 264 -14.78 1.24 -6.33
C ILE A 264 -13.73 2.23 -5.83
N MET A 265 -12.47 1.92 -6.14
CA MET A 265 -11.33 2.77 -5.82
C MET A 265 -10.50 3.01 -7.08
N ASP A 266 -9.96 4.19 -7.22
CA ASP A 266 -8.89 4.46 -8.17
C ASP A 266 -7.55 4.50 -7.43
N ARG A 267 -6.53 3.92 -8.06
CA ARG A 267 -5.17 3.83 -7.56
C ARG A 267 -4.18 4.36 -8.59
N ILE A 268 -3.25 5.18 -8.16
CA ILE A 268 -2.04 5.49 -8.94
C ILE A 268 -0.79 5.14 -8.12
N ALA A 269 0.27 4.75 -8.82
CA ALA A 269 1.55 4.41 -8.23
C ALA A 269 2.66 5.29 -8.80
N ILE A 270 3.52 5.76 -7.95
CA ILE A 270 4.65 6.61 -8.32
C ILE A 270 5.93 5.77 -8.29
N VAL A 271 6.69 5.83 -9.38
CA VAL A 271 7.97 5.11 -9.55
C VAL A 271 8.88 5.36 -8.34
N GLY A 272 9.43 4.29 -7.80
CA GLY A 272 10.31 4.34 -6.64
C GLY A 272 11.78 4.10 -6.95
N ASP A 273 12.51 3.81 -5.90
CA ASP A 273 13.95 3.50 -5.90
C ASP A 273 14.19 1.99 -5.71
N GLN A 274 15.39 1.55 -6.08
CA GLN A 274 15.82 0.20 -5.71
C GLN A 274 16.11 0.18 -4.20
N PRO A 275 15.51 -0.74 -3.43
CA PRO A 275 15.77 -0.87 -1.99
C PRO A 275 17.25 -1.15 -1.68
N PHE A 276 17.81 -0.44 -0.69
CA PHE A 276 19.21 -0.55 -0.26
C PHE A 276 19.37 -0.52 1.26
#